data_d7db4fc15b15d6e773a02ccea6c33332
#
_entry.id   d7db4fc15b15d6e773a02ccea6c33332
#
_cell.length_a   1.000
_cell.length_b   1.000
_cell.length_c   1.000
_cell.angle_alpha   90.00
_cell.angle_beta   90.00
_cell.angle_gamma   90.00
#
_symmetry.space_group_name_H-M   'P 1'
#
loop_
_entity.id
_entity.type
_entity.pdbx_description
1 polymer ?
#
loop_
_entity_poly.entity_id
_entity_poly.type
_entity_poly.pdbx_seq_one_letter_code
_entity_poly.pdbx_strand_id
1 'polypeptide(L)'
;LEDISLIGDDDLVNIELFKRTPTADLEIALKDGNKLRIEVQSGFVGVNDIKQHKVLEAKRIFETDGISSLAIHFDLFNGQVAFIKLDEIEDNSVNWITRQQMEGQTVFNIEQNYFTWKLTEAPPLLNDIFADII
;
A
#
# COMPACT_ATOMS: atom_id res chain seq x y z
N LEU A 1 3.65 -16.72 -10.13
CA LEU A 1 4.14 -16.55 -8.79
C LEU A 1 5.58 -16.10 -8.81
N GLU A 2 5.78 -14.84 -8.46
CA GLU A 2 7.06 -14.21 -8.61
C GLU A 2 7.69 -14.02 -7.24
N ASP A 3 8.93 -14.31 -7.10
CA ASP A 3 9.81 -13.78 -6.09
C ASP A 3 9.34 -13.75 -4.63
N ILE A 4 8.74 -14.84 -4.19
CA ILE A 4 8.42 -15.05 -2.77
C ILE A 4 9.69 -14.98 -1.92
N SER A 5 10.86 -15.22 -2.52
CA SER A 5 12.14 -15.19 -1.80
C SER A 5 12.45 -13.86 -1.11
N LEU A 6 11.77 -12.79 -1.49
CA LEU A 6 11.89 -11.49 -0.82
C LEU A 6 11.19 -11.45 0.53
N ILE A 7 10.36 -12.44 0.83
CA ILE A 7 9.61 -12.54 2.07
C ILE A 7 10.28 -13.61 2.93
N GLY A 8 10.53 -13.32 4.20
CA GLY A 8 11.10 -14.28 5.13
C GLY A 8 10.22 -15.51 5.31
N ASP A 9 10.83 -16.65 5.62
CA ASP A 9 10.11 -17.92 5.77
C ASP A 9 9.00 -17.84 6.82
N ASP A 10 9.23 -17.15 7.92
CA ASP A 10 8.25 -16.98 8.98
C ASP A 10 7.03 -16.17 8.54
N ASP A 11 7.23 -15.28 7.57
CA ASP A 11 6.16 -14.43 7.06
C ASP A 11 5.25 -15.18 6.07
N LEU A 12 5.73 -16.25 5.47
CA LEU A 12 4.99 -17.02 4.48
C LEU A 12 3.88 -17.88 5.08
N VAL A 13 3.84 -18.08 6.39
CA VAL A 13 2.82 -18.91 7.03
C VAL A 13 1.40 -18.40 6.81
N ASN A 14 1.24 -17.10 6.56
CA ASN A 14 -0.05 -16.46 6.35
C ASN A 14 -0.41 -16.27 4.88
N ILE A 15 0.50 -16.58 3.96
CA ILE A 15 0.29 -16.37 2.54
C ILE A 15 0.07 -17.69 1.83
N GLU A 16 -1.06 -17.83 1.16
CA GLU A 16 -1.38 -18.98 0.34
C GLU A 16 -1.07 -18.74 -1.14
N LEU A 17 -1.40 -17.55 -1.62
CA LEU A 17 -1.20 -17.18 -3.03
C LEU A 17 -0.69 -15.75 -3.14
N PHE A 18 0.29 -15.57 -4.02
CA PHE A 18 0.94 -14.30 -4.27
C PHE A 18 1.04 -14.11 -5.78
N LYS A 19 0.32 -13.17 -6.35
CA LYS A 19 0.30 -12.96 -7.80
C LYS A 19 0.11 -11.50 -8.18
N ARG A 20 0.51 -11.16 -9.41
CA ARG A 20 0.21 -9.88 -10.03
C ARG A 20 -1.17 -9.91 -10.66
N THR A 21 -1.83 -8.77 -10.68
CA THR A 21 -3.11 -8.59 -11.33
C THR A 21 -3.08 -7.36 -12.24
N PRO A 22 -4.03 -7.25 -13.20
CA PRO A 22 -4.09 -6.07 -14.07
C PRO A 22 -4.45 -4.77 -13.33
N THR A 23 -5.12 -4.86 -12.18
CA THR A 23 -5.66 -3.70 -11.47
C THR A 23 -4.85 -3.32 -10.23
N ALA A 24 -3.96 -4.18 -9.79
CA ALA A 24 -3.05 -3.94 -8.67
C ALA A 24 -1.70 -4.55 -8.97
N ASP A 25 -0.65 -4.07 -8.32
CA ASP A 25 0.68 -4.64 -8.50
C ASP A 25 0.74 -6.09 -8.02
N LEU A 26 0.10 -6.38 -6.89
CA LEU A 26 0.09 -7.70 -6.28
C LEU A 26 -1.29 -8.00 -5.68
N GLU A 27 -1.65 -9.27 -5.67
CA GLU A 27 -2.77 -9.78 -4.88
C GLU A 27 -2.27 -10.94 -4.04
N ILE A 28 -2.60 -10.92 -2.75
CA ILE A 28 -2.21 -11.96 -1.81
C ILE A 28 -3.46 -12.63 -1.28
N ALA A 29 -3.50 -13.97 -1.36
CA ALA A 29 -4.52 -14.77 -0.69
C ALA A 29 -3.92 -15.36 0.57
N LEU A 30 -4.56 -15.12 1.70
CA LEU A 30 -4.13 -15.62 2.99
C LEU A 30 -4.73 -17.00 3.24
N LYS A 31 -4.13 -17.76 4.15
CA LYS A 31 -4.58 -19.12 4.45
C LYS A 31 -5.97 -19.18 5.07
N ASP A 32 -6.42 -18.10 5.70
CA ASP A 32 -7.76 -18.00 6.27
C ASP A 32 -8.85 -17.64 5.25
N GLY A 33 -8.49 -17.49 3.98
CA GLY A 33 -9.41 -17.14 2.90
C GLY A 33 -9.51 -15.66 2.61
N ASN A 34 -8.91 -14.79 3.42
CA ASN A 34 -8.88 -13.38 3.16
C ASN A 34 -7.92 -13.05 2.03
N LYS A 35 -8.23 -11.98 1.28
CA LYS A 35 -7.38 -11.48 0.21
C LYS A 35 -6.96 -10.05 0.50
N LEU A 36 -5.81 -9.66 -0.06
CA LEU A 36 -5.25 -8.34 0.08
C LEU A 36 -4.68 -7.90 -1.25
N ARG A 37 -4.99 -6.67 -1.68
CA ARG A 37 -4.38 -6.05 -2.85
C ARG A 37 -3.26 -5.13 -2.36
N ILE A 38 -2.13 -5.17 -3.06
CA ILE A 38 -0.98 -4.32 -2.73
C ILE A 38 -0.62 -3.47 -3.94
N GLU A 39 -0.56 -2.16 -3.70
CA GLU A 39 -0.04 -1.17 -4.63
C GLU A 39 1.34 -0.73 -4.14
N VAL A 40 2.35 -0.79 -5.00
CA VAL A 40 3.70 -0.36 -4.69
C VAL A 40 4.01 0.90 -5.45
N GLN A 41 4.48 1.92 -4.76
CA GLN A 41 4.87 3.18 -5.40
C GLN A 41 6.09 3.78 -4.73
N SER A 42 6.72 4.74 -5.39
CA SER A 42 7.91 5.40 -4.86
C SER A 42 7.95 6.87 -5.26
N GLY A 43 8.55 7.68 -4.40
CA GLY A 43 8.84 9.08 -4.66
C GLY A 43 10.34 9.32 -4.52
N PHE A 44 10.88 10.21 -5.35
CA PHE A 44 12.34 10.40 -5.44
C PHE A 44 12.80 11.78 -4.97
N VAL A 45 11.87 12.74 -4.84
CA VAL A 45 12.22 14.14 -4.59
C VAL A 45 11.59 14.70 -3.30
N GLY A 46 11.12 13.84 -2.41
CA GLY A 46 10.49 14.27 -1.17
C GLY A 46 9.02 14.64 -1.32
N VAL A 47 8.44 14.46 -2.48
CA VAL A 47 7.00 14.63 -2.71
C VAL A 47 6.38 13.25 -2.66
N ASN A 48 5.53 13.02 -1.65
CA ASN A 48 4.96 11.71 -1.35
C ASN A 48 3.44 11.82 -1.41
N ASP A 49 2.87 11.48 -2.56
CA ASP A 49 1.45 11.69 -2.83
C ASP A 49 0.73 10.39 -3.14
N ILE A 50 -0.53 10.32 -2.69
CA ILE A 50 -1.47 9.26 -3.07
C ILE A 50 -2.51 9.87 -4.02
N LYS A 51 -2.71 9.22 -5.15
CA LYS A 51 -3.70 9.67 -6.16
C LYS A 51 -5.11 9.33 -5.69
N GLN A 52 -6.03 10.28 -5.80
CA GLN A 52 -7.41 10.11 -5.40
C GLN A 52 -8.07 8.91 -6.08
N HIS A 53 -7.82 8.72 -7.38
CA HIS A 53 -8.46 7.62 -8.10
C HIS A 53 -8.06 6.25 -7.55
N LYS A 54 -6.87 6.12 -6.94
CA LYS A 54 -6.46 4.87 -6.28
C LYS A 54 -7.26 4.61 -5.02
N VAL A 55 -7.55 5.65 -4.26
CA VAL A 55 -8.39 5.55 -3.06
C VAL A 55 -9.82 5.16 -3.44
N LEU A 56 -10.39 5.82 -4.46
CA LEU A 56 -11.74 5.52 -4.92
C LEU A 56 -11.86 4.09 -5.46
N GLU A 57 -10.86 3.63 -6.21
CA GLU A 57 -10.81 2.25 -6.70
C GLU A 57 -10.74 1.25 -5.54
N ALA A 58 -9.90 1.53 -4.54
CA ALA A 58 -9.76 0.66 -3.38
C ALA A 58 -11.07 0.54 -2.59
N LYS A 59 -11.79 1.65 -2.42
CA LYS A 59 -13.08 1.65 -1.75
C LYS A 59 -14.13 0.86 -2.52
N ARG A 60 -14.17 1.04 -3.84
CA ARG A 60 -15.10 0.31 -4.70
C ARG A 60 -14.86 -1.21 -4.61
N ILE A 61 -13.63 -1.63 -4.64
CA ILE A 61 -13.27 -3.06 -4.55
C ILE A 61 -13.60 -3.62 -3.18
N PHE A 62 -13.37 -2.85 -2.13
CA PHE A 62 -13.74 -3.26 -0.78
C PHE A 62 -15.26 -3.44 -0.65
N GLU A 63 -16.04 -2.52 -1.21
CA GLU A 63 -17.51 -2.59 -1.17
C GLU A 63 -18.06 -3.74 -1.98
N THR A 64 -17.46 -4.04 -3.15
CA THR A 64 -17.98 -5.10 -4.03
C THR A 64 -17.43 -6.48 -3.70
N ASP A 65 -16.17 -6.59 -3.33
CA ASP A 65 -15.48 -7.87 -3.17
C ASP A 65 -15.01 -8.15 -1.75
N GLY A 66 -15.07 -7.16 -0.86
CA GLY A 66 -14.57 -7.30 0.52
C GLY A 66 -13.06 -7.36 0.62
N ILE A 67 -12.33 -6.95 -0.42
CA ILE A 67 -10.87 -7.03 -0.47
C ILE A 67 -10.26 -5.68 -0.12
N SER A 68 -9.42 -5.64 0.91
CA SER A 68 -8.68 -4.44 1.29
C SER A 68 -7.51 -4.18 0.35
N SER A 69 -7.12 -2.91 0.24
CA SER A 69 -5.98 -2.48 -0.56
C SER A 69 -4.97 -1.75 0.32
N LEU A 70 -3.71 -2.20 0.27
CA LEU A 70 -2.60 -1.59 0.97
C LEU A 70 -1.67 -0.93 -0.03
N ALA A 71 -1.36 0.34 0.16
CA ALA A 71 -0.29 1.01 -0.57
C ALA A 71 0.99 0.94 0.25
N ILE A 72 2.06 0.50 -0.38
CA ILE A 72 3.40 0.54 0.19
C ILE A 72 4.16 1.60 -0.59
N HIS A 73 4.41 2.73 0.05
CA HIS A 73 5.05 3.87 -0.59
C HIS A 73 6.47 4.05 -0.07
N PHE A 74 7.43 4.02 -0.98
CA PHE A 74 8.84 4.23 -0.68
C PHE A 74 9.20 5.69 -0.91
N ASP A 75 9.57 6.39 0.16
CA ASP A 75 10.18 7.71 0.05
C ASP A 75 11.70 7.53 -0.09
N LEU A 76 12.16 7.49 -1.32
CA LEU A 76 13.57 7.24 -1.61
C LEU A 76 14.45 8.47 -1.37
N PHE A 77 13.85 9.64 -1.21
CA PHE A 77 14.60 10.85 -0.87
C PHE A 77 14.99 10.85 0.61
N ASN A 78 14.05 10.49 1.49
CA ASN A 78 14.27 10.47 2.94
C ASN A 78 14.57 9.07 3.50
N GLY A 79 14.52 8.04 2.66
CA GLY A 79 14.84 6.67 3.08
C GLY A 79 13.85 6.05 4.04
N GLN A 80 12.55 6.24 3.79
CA GLN A 80 11.49 5.74 4.66
C GLN A 80 10.34 5.13 3.85
N VAL A 81 9.51 4.33 4.52
CA VAL A 81 8.40 3.61 3.88
C VAL A 81 7.11 3.85 4.64
N ALA A 82 6.04 4.15 3.91
CA ALA A 82 4.70 4.30 4.45
C ALA A 82 3.83 3.10 4.05
N PHE A 83 2.99 2.66 4.98
CA PHE A 83 1.98 1.63 4.75
C PHE A 83 0.61 2.26 4.93
N ILE A 84 -0.20 2.28 3.87
CA ILE A 84 -1.46 3.02 3.87
C ILE A 84 -2.58 2.10 3.41
N LYS A 85 -3.56 1.89 4.27
CA LYS A 85 -4.77 1.13 3.92
C LYS A 85 -5.72 2.04 3.15
N LEU A 86 -5.71 1.92 1.84
CA LEU A 86 -6.39 2.86 0.94
C LEU A 86 -7.90 2.89 1.12
N ASP A 87 -8.52 1.74 1.39
CA ASP A 87 -9.97 1.65 1.55
C ASP A 87 -10.48 2.30 2.84
N GLU A 88 -9.59 2.63 3.77
CA GLU A 88 -9.94 3.33 5.01
C GLU A 88 -9.73 4.84 4.95
N ILE A 89 -9.22 5.38 3.84
CA ILE A 89 -9.03 6.84 3.69
C ILE A 89 -10.40 7.51 3.55
N GLU A 90 -10.71 8.41 4.46
CA GLU A 90 -11.95 9.21 4.41
C GLU A 90 -11.71 10.48 3.61
N ASP A 91 -12.66 10.87 2.75
CA ASP A 91 -12.50 12.05 1.89
C ASP A 91 -12.20 13.33 2.67
N ASN A 92 -12.81 13.46 3.84
CA ASN A 92 -12.64 14.66 4.67
C ASN A 92 -11.48 14.57 5.66
N SER A 93 -10.77 13.45 5.71
CA SER A 93 -9.64 13.25 6.63
C SER A 93 -8.31 13.65 6.03
N VAL A 94 -8.26 13.90 4.73
CA VAL A 94 -7.05 14.25 4.00
C VAL A 94 -7.27 15.52 3.20
N ASN A 95 -6.18 16.24 2.93
CA ASN A 95 -6.22 17.47 2.16
C ASN A 95 -5.96 17.16 0.68
N TRP A 96 -7.01 17.09 -0.11
CA TRP A 96 -6.91 16.87 -1.55
C TRP A 96 -6.39 18.12 -2.24
N ILE A 97 -5.35 17.95 -3.06
CA ILE A 97 -4.75 19.03 -3.85
C ILE A 97 -4.57 18.57 -5.29
N THR A 98 -4.44 19.53 -6.20
CA THR A 98 -4.16 19.26 -7.60
C THR A 98 -2.68 19.52 -7.86
N ARG A 99 -1.97 18.53 -8.42
CA ARG A 99 -0.56 18.64 -8.77
C ARG A 99 -0.42 18.87 -10.27
N GLN A 100 0.13 20.00 -10.66
CA GLN A 100 0.42 20.27 -12.06
C GLN A 100 1.49 19.31 -12.61
N GLN A 101 2.47 18.95 -11.79
CA GLN A 101 3.54 18.00 -12.17
C GLN A 101 3.00 16.61 -12.46
N MET A 102 1.78 16.30 -12.05
CA MET A 102 1.11 15.03 -12.27
C MET A 102 -0.10 15.18 -13.19
N GLU A 103 0.02 16.04 -14.20
CA GLU A 103 -1.00 16.28 -15.21
C GLU A 103 -2.35 16.73 -14.62
N GLY A 104 -2.30 17.50 -13.55
CA GLY A 104 -3.50 18.01 -12.88
C GLY A 104 -4.27 16.97 -12.08
N GLN A 105 -3.67 15.85 -11.75
CA GLN A 105 -4.35 14.84 -10.92
C GLN A 105 -4.54 15.30 -9.48
N THR A 106 -5.64 14.88 -8.89
CA THR A 106 -5.93 15.13 -7.48
C THR A 106 -5.23 14.11 -6.61
N VAL A 107 -4.50 14.61 -5.61
CA VAL A 107 -3.70 13.77 -4.71
C VAL A 107 -3.80 14.32 -3.28
N PHE A 108 -3.39 13.52 -2.29
CA PHE A 108 -3.04 14.06 -0.98
C PHE A 108 -1.60 13.71 -0.65
N ASN A 109 -0.94 14.61 0.08
CA ASN A 109 0.42 14.37 0.55
C ASN A 109 0.37 13.42 1.76
N ILE A 110 1.18 12.37 1.72
CA ILE A 110 1.24 11.39 2.80
C ILE A 110 1.83 12.05 4.05
N GLU A 111 1.08 12.02 5.15
CA GLU A 111 1.54 12.55 6.42
C GLU A 111 2.66 11.71 7.03
N GLN A 112 3.51 12.34 7.81
CA GLN A 112 4.69 11.70 8.37
C GLN A 112 4.36 10.48 9.26
N ASN A 113 3.21 10.48 9.91
CA ASN A 113 2.80 9.38 10.77
C ASN A 113 2.52 8.06 10.04
N TYR A 114 2.35 8.09 8.72
CA TYR A 114 2.23 6.88 7.92
C TYR A 114 3.57 6.20 7.67
N PHE A 115 4.69 6.94 7.81
CA PHE A 115 6.03 6.40 7.56
C PHE A 115 6.51 5.69 8.83
N THR A 116 6.42 4.37 8.83
CA THR A 116 6.67 3.55 10.02
C THR A 116 7.94 2.72 9.94
N TRP A 117 8.61 2.72 8.77
CA TRP A 117 9.85 1.96 8.59
C TRP A 117 10.89 2.80 7.87
N LYS A 118 12.15 2.68 8.32
CA LYS A 118 13.31 3.32 7.69
C LYS A 118 14.07 2.28 6.87
N LEU A 119 14.51 2.67 5.68
CA LEU A 119 15.26 1.77 4.78
C LEU A 119 16.61 1.33 5.35
N THR A 120 17.13 2.01 6.37
CA THR A 120 18.36 1.64 7.07
C THR A 120 18.14 0.57 8.15
N GLU A 121 16.91 0.21 8.43
CA GLU A 121 16.54 -0.77 9.45
C GLU A 121 16.24 -2.12 8.82
N ALA A 122 16.20 -3.18 9.62
CA ALA A 122 15.74 -4.48 9.15
C ALA A 122 14.28 -4.40 8.68
N PRO A 123 13.90 -5.12 7.62
CA PRO A 123 12.50 -5.11 7.18
C PRO A 123 11.55 -5.54 8.28
N PRO A 124 10.37 -4.91 8.38
CA PRO A 124 9.35 -5.36 9.32
C PRO A 124 8.85 -6.75 8.94
N LEU A 125 8.41 -7.52 9.92
CA LEU A 125 7.78 -8.80 9.66
C LEU A 125 6.45 -8.59 8.95
N LEU A 126 6.15 -9.47 8.00
CA LEU A 126 4.91 -9.38 7.24
C LEU A 126 3.67 -9.46 8.14
N ASN A 127 3.72 -10.26 9.21
CA ASN A 127 2.65 -10.37 10.17
C ASN A 127 2.37 -9.04 10.89
N ASP A 128 3.39 -8.25 11.17
CA ASP A 128 3.23 -6.93 11.80
C ASP A 128 2.51 -5.96 10.88
N ILE A 129 2.79 -6.03 9.58
CA ILE A 129 2.11 -5.22 8.57
C ILE A 129 0.65 -5.64 8.46
N PHE A 130 0.39 -6.93 8.44
CA PHE A 130 -0.96 -7.48 8.23
C PHE A 130 -1.85 -7.42 9.47
N ALA A 131 -1.28 -7.32 10.66
CA ALA A 131 -2.04 -7.29 11.90
C ALA A 131 -3.07 -6.16 11.93
N ASP A 132 -2.75 -5.02 11.33
CA ASP A 132 -3.63 -3.85 11.29
C ASP A 132 -4.63 -3.91 10.13
N ILE A 133 -4.49 -4.86 9.20
CA ILE A 133 -5.30 -4.93 7.97
C ILE A 133 -6.33 -6.04 8.07
N ILE A 134 -5.96 -7.12 8.69
CA ILE A 134 -6.76 -8.33 8.83
C ILE A 134 -7.38 -8.39 10.22
#